data_81933dc67a6581201e8aa9774327d666
#
_entry.id   81933dc67a6581201e8aa9774327d666
#
_cell.length_a   1.000
_cell.length_b   1.000
_cell.length_c   1.000
_cell.angle_alpha   90.00
_cell.angle_beta   90.00
_cell.angle_gamma   90.00
#
_symmetry.space_group_name_H-M   'P 1'
#
loop_
_entity.id
_entity.type
_entity.pdbx_description
1 polymer ?
#
loop_
_entity_poly.entity_id
_entity_poly.type
_entity_poly.pdbx_seq_one_letter_code
_entity_poly.pdbx_strand_id
1 'polypeptide(L)'
;MSNESYNPFRADYASDVSERMPDVDFSGFDAPYDGEMPAGKGVGAEDRYDEMIPSAGFAPTEMEFIPSAGEPVQQRLMDDPAACFSGVTVLGNGYASALYGGKWVVVDLRRARERVLYDNYLLLLTNGSSVSQQLLFPERLAFSENEYALLEENAVDFAALGFDLEFCGGGAVEVKGVPADIPHDTIDRLIYELLQEFAVPVDVQALRREKIAAVMACSGARSMSRTISTEEAESLLGQLCEGGNVSFTPSGKAVMAEITLEEIRNKLG
;
A
#
# COMPACT_ATOMS: atom_id res chain seq x y z
N MET A 1 35.76 3.22 -36.20
CA MET A 1 36.36 1.97 -35.67
C MET A 1 35.45 1.51 -34.55
N SER A 2 34.53 0.61 -34.88
CA SER A 2 33.57 0.05 -33.95
C SER A 2 34.22 -1.10 -33.20
N ASN A 3 34.13 -1.08 -31.91
CA ASN A 3 34.73 -2.06 -31.02
C ASN A 3 33.78 -3.27 -30.90
N GLU A 4 33.95 -4.27 -31.76
CA GLU A 4 33.14 -5.50 -31.86
C GLU A 4 33.48 -6.59 -30.83
N SER A 5 34.18 -6.28 -29.75
CA SER A 5 34.83 -7.32 -28.93
C SER A 5 34.23 -7.52 -27.53
N TYR A 6 33.10 -6.92 -27.17
CA TYR A 6 32.51 -7.16 -25.87
C TYR A 6 31.18 -7.92 -25.96
N ASN A 7 31.22 -9.23 -25.76
CA ASN A 7 30.03 -10.07 -25.60
C ASN A 7 30.10 -10.79 -24.23
N PRO A 8 29.28 -10.38 -23.26
CA PRO A 8 29.30 -10.97 -21.91
C PRO A 8 28.76 -12.41 -21.84
N PHE A 9 28.28 -12.98 -22.95
CA PHE A 9 27.74 -14.35 -23.02
C PHE A 9 28.63 -15.32 -23.80
N ARG A 10 29.92 -15.01 -24.00
CA ARG A 10 30.85 -15.99 -24.57
C ARG A 10 31.27 -17.02 -23.51
N ALA A 11 31.31 -18.28 -23.93
CA ALA A 11 31.61 -19.44 -23.09
C ALA A 11 32.97 -19.36 -22.35
N ASP A 12 33.88 -18.49 -22.76
CA ASP A 12 35.20 -18.33 -22.18
C ASP A 12 35.15 -17.61 -20.81
N TYR A 13 34.03 -17.01 -20.42
CA TYR A 13 33.84 -16.43 -19.11
C TYR A 13 33.31 -17.42 -18.04
N ALA A 14 32.84 -18.59 -18.47
CA ALA A 14 32.30 -19.59 -17.56
C ALA A 14 33.39 -20.37 -16.78
N SER A 15 34.63 -20.36 -17.23
CA SER A 15 35.72 -21.11 -16.60
C SER A 15 36.37 -20.41 -15.41
N ASP A 16 36.17 -19.10 -15.27
CA ASP A 16 36.85 -18.32 -14.21
C ASP A 16 36.01 -18.15 -12.95
N VAL A 17 34.70 -18.52 -13.00
CA VAL A 17 33.77 -18.40 -11.84
C VAL A 17 33.74 -19.70 -11.02
N SER A 18 34.09 -20.86 -11.61
CA SER A 18 34.06 -22.15 -10.94
C SER A 18 35.18 -22.35 -9.88
N GLU A 19 36.28 -21.58 -9.94
CA GLU A 19 37.38 -21.68 -8.99
C GLU A 19 37.15 -20.88 -7.67
N ARG A 20 36.07 -20.14 -7.54
CA ARG A 20 35.80 -19.29 -6.36
C ARG A 20 34.61 -19.70 -5.50
N MET A 21 33.85 -20.73 -5.90
CA MET A 21 32.80 -21.24 -5.03
C MET A 21 33.35 -22.35 -4.13
N PRO A 22 33.15 -22.28 -2.80
CA PRO A 22 33.44 -23.42 -1.95
C PRO A 22 32.56 -24.59 -2.34
N ASP A 23 33.17 -25.79 -2.42
CA ASP A 23 32.47 -27.05 -2.67
C ASP A 23 31.43 -27.26 -1.56
N VAL A 24 30.17 -27.01 -1.89
CA VAL A 24 29.03 -27.28 -0.99
C VAL A 24 28.55 -28.69 -1.29
N ASP A 25 28.87 -29.62 -0.38
CA ASP A 25 28.42 -31.02 -0.48
C ASP A 25 26.90 -31.12 -0.21
N PHE A 26 26.13 -31.38 -1.25
CA PHE A 26 24.69 -31.60 -1.18
C PHE A 26 24.33 -33.10 -1.08
N SER A 27 25.28 -34.02 -0.89
CA SER A 27 25.02 -35.46 -0.87
C SER A 27 24.10 -35.94 0.26
N GLY A 28 23.79 -35.09 1.22
CA GLY A 28 22.85 -35.38 2.31
C GLY A 28 21.38 -35.09 2.03
N PHE A 29 21.05 -34.45 0.89
CA PHE A 29 19.67 -34.03 0.61
C PHE A 29 18.83 -35.07 -0.17
N ASP A 30 19.46 -36.08 -0.78
CA ASP A 30 18.79 -37.09 -1.61
C ASP A 30 18.55 -38.44 -0.88
N ALA A 31 18.69 -38.50 0.45
CA ALA A 31 18.35 -39.69 1.19
C ALA A 31 16.81 -39.83 1.29
N PRO A 32 16.21 -40.94 0.80
CA PRO A 32 14.78 -41.16 1.00
C PRO A 32 14.50 -41.27 2.50
N TYR A 33 13.50 -40.52 2.97
CA TYR A 33 13.01 -40.58 4.32
C TYR A 33 12.35 -41.92 4.59
N ASP A 34 13.10 -42.91 5.05
CA ASP A 34 12.56 -44.14 5.58
C ASP A 34 11.98 -43.86 6.97
N GLY A 35 10.63 -43.82 7.02
CA GLY A 35 9.85 -43.49 8.18
C GLY A 35 9.81 -44.55 9.29
N GLU A 36 10.96 -45.02 9.77
CA GLU A 36 11.04 -45.79 11.02
C GLU A 36 11.62 -44.90 12.13
N MET A 37 10.74 -44.42 12.98
CA MET A 37 11.13 -43.83 14.27
C MET A 37 11.80 -44.92 15.11
N PRO A 38 13.00 -44.72 15.66
CA PRO A 38 13.56 -45.69 16.62
C PRO A 38 12.66 -45.69 17.84
N ALA A 39 12.21 -46.92 18.19
CA ALA A 39 11.48 -47.18 19.43
C ALA A 39 12.37 -46.80 20.62
N GLY A 40 12.19 -45.58 21.10
CA GLY A 40 12.76 -45.09 22.34
C GLY A 40 12.15 -45.86 23.49
N LYS A 41 13.01 -46.52 24.25
CA LYS A 41 12.67 -47.20 25.49
C LYS A 41 11.87 -46.24 26.38
N GLY A 42 10.64 -46.63 26.69
CA GLY A 42 9.78 -45.95 27.67
C GLY A 42 10.48 -45.82 29.01
N VAL A 43 10.79 -44.61 29.35
CA VAL A 43 11.03 -44.21 30.74
C VAL A 43 9.71 -43.62 31.18
N GLY A 44 9.04 -44.35 32.12
CA GLY A 44 7.73 -43.98 32.62
C GLY A 44 7.68 -42.53 33.11
N ALA A 45 6.88 -41.75 32.40
CA ALA A 45 6.56 -40.38 32.76
C ALA A 45 5.28 -40.31 33.64
N GLU A 46 4.84 -41.42 34.21
CA GLU A 46 3.60 -41.49 35.03
C GLU A 46 3.84 -41.19 36.51
N ASP A 47 5.07 -41.16 36.99
CA ASP A 47 5.32 -41.02 38.47
C ASP A 47 5.74 -39.62 38.92
N ARG A 48 5.59 -38.58 38.12
CA ARG A 48 6.04 -37.22 38.50
C ARG A 48 4.99 -36.11 38.58
N TYR A 49 3.74 -36.42 38.33
CA TYR A 49 2.67 -35.39 38.35
C TYR A 49 1.72 -35.52 39.55
N ASP A 50 1.88 -36.55 40.38
CA ASP A 50 0.96 -36.80 41.52
C ASP A 50 1.29 -36.06 42.82
N GLU A 51 2.42 -35.32 42.86
CA GLU A 51 2.81 -34.64 44.11
C GLU A 51 2.57 -33.12 44.13
N MET A 52 1.95 -32.52 43.09
CA MET A 52 1.83 -31.05 43.00
C MET A 52 0.39 -30.52 42.88
N ILE A 53 -0.62 -31.33 43.10
CA ILE A 53 -2.00 -30.81 43.14
C ILE A 53 -2.54 -31.03 44.57
N PRO A 54 -2.75 -29.95 45.38
CA PRO A 54 -3.48 -30.10 46.62
C PRO A 54 -4.92 -30.53 46.29
N SER A 55 -5.36 -31.64 46.86
CA SER A 55 -6.72 -32.15 46.75
C SER A 55 -7.72 -31.20 47.43
N ALA A 56 -8.00 -30.08 46.81
CA ALA A 56 -9.19 -29.29 47.10
C ALA A 56 -10.30 -29.84 46.20
N GLY A 57 -11.26 -30.54 46.86
CA GLY A 57 -12.39 -31.16 46.18
C GLY A 57 -13.17 -30.17 45.34
N PHE A 58 -12.94 -30.24 44.01
CA PHE A 58 -13.87 -29.67 43.07
C PHE A 58 -14.98 -30.69 42.85
N ALA A 59 -16.14 -30.42 43.45
CA ALA A 59 -17.37 -31.07 43.04
C ALA A 59 -17.56 -30.79 41.52
N PRO A 60 -17.99 -31.76 40.71
CA PRO A 60 -18.32 -31.50 39.31
C PRO A 60 -19.47 -30.50 39.29
N THR A 61 -19.15 -29.25 39.00
CA THR A 61 -20.16 -28.26 38.69
C THR A 61 -20.74 -28.68 37.35
N GLU A 62 -22.00 -29.11 37.34
CA GLU A 62 -22.75 -29.28 36.10
C GLU A 62 -22.59 -27.99 35.28
N MET A 63 -21.87 -28.08 34.18
CA MET A 63 -21.86 -26.99 33.21
C MET A 63 -23.25 -26.93 32.60
N GLU A 64 -24.07 -26.04 33.12
CA GLU A 64 -25.34 -25.68 32.53
C GLU A 64 -25.05 -25.13 31.14
N PHE A 65 -25.34 -25.91 30.09
CA PHE A 65 -25.26 -25.47 28.72
C PHE A 65 -26.33 -24.38 28.55
N ILE A 66 -25.92 -23.13 28.64
CA ILE A 66 -26.76 -21.98 28.26
C ILE A 66 -26.80 -21.99 26.73
N PRO A 67 -27.91 -22.38 26.09
CA PRO A 67 -28.03 -22.25 24.66
C PRO A 67 -27.95 -20.77 24.34
N SER A 68 -26.96 -20.40 23.55
CA SER A 68 -26.82 -19.06 23.01
C SER A 68 -28.05 -18.77 22.13
N ALA A 69 -29.08 -18.21 22.74
CA ALA A 69 -30.25 -17.67 22.06
C ALA A 69 -29.90 -16.25 21.52
N GLY A 70 -28.86 -16.16 20.73
CA GLY A 70 -28.48 -15.00 19.97
C GLY A 70 -28.14 -15.45 18.57
N GLU A 71 -28.60 -14.72 17.58
CA GLU A 71 -28.14 -14.91 16.20
C GLU A 71 -26.62 -15.06 16.17
N PRO A 72 -26.10 -16.03 15.39
CA PRO A 72 -24.68 -16.33 15.42
C PRO A 72 -23.88 -15.05 15.14
N VAL A 73 -23.03 -14.71 16.10
CA VAL A 73 -22.14 -13.53 16.06
C VAL A 73 -21.28 -13.53 14.77
N GLN A 74 -21.10 -14.69 14.14
CA GLN A 74 -20.45 -14.82 12.84
C GLN A 74 -21.20 -14.15 11.68
N GLN A 75 -22.54 -14.04 11.72
CA GLN A 75 -23.26 -13.31 10.70
C GLN A 75 -23.08 -11.80 10.82
N ARG A 76 -22.87 -11.29 12.05
CA ARG A 76 -22.58 -9.87 12.28
C ARG A 76 -21.14 -9.45 11.94
N LEU A 77 -20.20 -10.40 11.84
CA LEU A 77 -18.84 -10.12 11.39
C LEU A 77 -18.73 -10.08 9.85
N MET A 78 -19.72 -10.63 9.13
CA MET A 78 -19.79 -10.58 7.66
C MET A 78 -20.73 -9.49 7.14
N ASP A 79 -21.65 -9.01 7.94
CA ASP A 79 -22.36 -7.78 7.70
C ASP A 79 -21.49 -6.63 8.21
N ASP A 80 -20.54 -6.21 7.38
CA ASP A 80 -19.83 -4.94 7.60
C ASP A 80 -20.88 -3.82 7.53
N PRO A 81 -21.30 -3.23 8.70
CA PRO A 81 -22.40 -2.27 8.72
C PRO A 81 -22.08 -0.95 8.04
N ALA A 82 -20.97 -0.88 7.33
CA ALA A 82 -20.45 0.30 6.70
C ALA A 82 -19.88 0.05 5.30
N ALA A 83 -20.19 -1.04 4.63
CA ALA A 83 -19.94 -1.08 3.19
C ALA A 83 -20.80 -0.02 2.52
N CYS A 84 -20.30 1.24 2.48
CA CYS A 84 -21.04 2.30 1.85
C CYS A 84 -21.24 2.03 0.35
N PHE A 85 -20.35 1.21 -0.24
CA PHE A 85 -20.53 0.63 -1.57
C PHE A 85 -20.78 -0.88 -1.47
N SER A 86 -21.69 -1.40 -2.29
CA SER A 86 -21.97 -2.83 -2.39
C SER A 86 -22.15 -3.25 -3.85
N GLY A 87 -21.94 -4.54 -4.14
CA GLY A 87 -22.09 -5.08 -5.50
C GLY A 87 -21.14 -4.44 -6.50
N VAL A 88 -19.90 -4.22 -6.09
CA VAL A 88 -18.86 -3.61 -6.94
C VAL A 88 -18.56 -4.52 -8.14
N THR A 89 -18.58 -3.95 -9.32
CA THR A 89 -18.24 -4.66 -10.56
C THR A 89 -17.39 -3.76 -11.44
N VAL A 90 -16.19 -4.24 -11.79
CA VAL A 90 -15.27 -3.49 -12.66
C VAL A 90 -15.78 -3.53 -14.10
N LEU A 91 -16.00 -2.34 -14.67
CA LEU A 91 -16.46 -2.17 -16.05
C LEU A 91 -15.33 -2.09 -17.06
N GLY A 92 -14.10 -1.95 -16.59
CA GLY A 92 -12.92 -1.69 -17.41
C GLY A 92 -12.63 -0.20 -17.59
N ASN A 93 -11.46 0.10 -18.21
CA ASN A 93 -11.00 1.47 -18.48
C ASN A 93 -10.94 2.41 -17.25
N GLY A 94 -10.80 1.83 -16.03
CA GLY A 94 -10.76 2.60 -14.79
C GLY A 94 -12.13 3.00 -14.23
N TYR A 95 -13.19 2.32 -14.63
CA TYR A 95 -14.54 2.51 -14.10
C TYR A 95 -15.05 1.25 -13.40
N ALA A 96 -15.84 1.45 -12.36
CA ALA A 96 -16.61 0.40 -11.69
C ALA A 96 -18.07 0.85 -11.51
N SER A 97 -18.99 -0.12 -11.50
CA SER A 97 -20.37 0.10 -11.05
C SER A 97 -20.53 -0.44 -9.63
N ALA A 98 -21.36 0.22 -8.83
CA ALA A 98 -21.67 -0.21 -7.48
C ALA A 98 -23.05 0.33 -7.05
N LEU A 99 -23.54 -0.17 -5.91
CA LEU A 99 -24.66 0.42 -5.20
C LEU A 99 -24.12 1.30 -4.08
N TYR A 100 -24.53 2.56 -4.04
CA TYR A 100 -24.24 3.52 -2.99
C TYR A 100 -25.52 4.10 -2.43
N GLY A 101 -25.79 3.89 -1.13
CA GLY A 101 -27.05 4.33 -0.52
C GLY A 101 -28.31 3.79 -1.20
N GLY A 102 -28.25 2.57 -1.77
CA GLY A 102 -29.35 1.95 -2.52
C GLY A 102 -29.55 2.45 -3.96
N LYS A 103 -28.65 3.30 -4.45
CA LYS A 103 -28.67 3.85 -5.81
C LYS A 103 -27.54 3.26 -6.66
N TRP A 104 -27.83 3.03 -7.94
CA TRP A 104 -26.80 2.64 -8.89
C TRP A 104 -25.89 3.82 -9.22
N VAL A 105 -24.59 3.59 -9.07
CA VAL A 105 -23.56 4.57 -9.38
C VAL A 105 -22.49 3.97 -10.28
N VAL A 106 -21.89 4.81 -11.12
CA VAL A 106 -20.61 4.53 -11.80
C VAL A 106 -19.55 5.39 -11.16
N VAL A 107 -18.45 4.75 -10.77
CA VAL A 107 -17.33 5.37 -10.09
C VAL A 107 -16.12 5.42 -11.02
N ASP A 108 -15.47 6.56 -11.12
CA ASP A 108 -14.16 6.73 -11.72
C ASP A 108 -13.10 6.34 -10.67
N LEU A 109 -12.52 5.14 -10.82
CA LEU A 109 -11.59 4.56 -9.85
C LEU A 109 -10.31 5.38 -9.69
N ARG A 110 -9.86 6.07 -10.74
CA ARG A 110 -8.71 6.96 -10.65
C ARG A 110 -9.01 8.18 -9.78
N ARG A 111 -10.20 8.77 -9.94
CA ARG A 111 -10.63 9.89 -9.10
C ARG A 111 -10.91 9.45 -7.66
N ALA A 112 -11.42 8.24 -7.48
CA ALA A 112 -11.54 7.62 -6.16
C ALA A 112 -10.18 7.51 -5.48
N ARG A 113 -9.16 6.99 -6.19
CA ARG A 113 -7.78 6.91 -5.69
C ARG A 113 -7.18 8.28 -5.40
N GLU A 114 -7.41 9.27 -6.27
CA GLU A 114 -6.96 10.65 -6.04
C GLU A 114 -7.53 11.20 -4.72
N ARG A 115 -8.81 10.91 -4.43
CA ARG A 115 -9.45 11.33 -3.17
C ARG A 115 -8.87 10.61 -1.96
N VAL A 116 -8.72 9.30 -2.01
CA VAL A 116 -8.12 8.49 -0.92
C VAL A 116 -6.70 8.95 -0.62
N LEU A 117 -5.87 9.11 -1.65
CA LEU A 117 -4.50 9.59 -1.48
C LEU A 117 -4.43 10.99 -0.89
N TYR A 118 -5.34 11.89 -1.29
CA TYR A 118 -5.40 13.22 -0.73
C TYR A 118 -5.67 13.22 0.79
N ASP A 119 -6.64 12.44 1.24
CA ASP A 119 -6.98 12.33 2.65
C ASP A 119 -5.80 11.72 3.45
N ASN A 120 -5.12 10.71 2.87
CA ASN A 120 -3.93 10.11 3.46
C ASN A 120 -2.77 11.11 3.58
N TYR A 121 -2.45 11.86 2.51
CA TYR A 121 -1.37 12.84 2.55
C TYR A 121 -1.66 14.00 3.50
N LEU A 122 -2.93 14.43 3.65
CA LEU A 122 -3.29 15.42 4.67
C LEU A 122 -3.02 14.91 6.08
N LEU A 123 -3.33 13.64 6.36
CA LEU A 123 -3.02 12.99 7.63
C LEU A 123 -1.52 12.92 7.88
N LEU A 124 -0.72 12.52 6.88
CA LEU A 124 0.73 12.44 6.98
C LEU A 124 1.36 13.80 7.27
N LEU A 125 0.95 14.85 6.56
CA LEU A 125 1.41 16.23 6.79
C LEU A 125 1.00 16.79 8.17
N THR A 126 -0.05 16.25 8.76
CA THR A 126 -0.52 16.66 10.10
C THR A 126 0.22 15.90 11.19
N ASN A 127 0.45 14.59 11.01
CA ASN A 127 1.05 13.71 12.02
C ASN A 127 2.59 13.65 11.92
N GLY A 128 3.17 14.07 10.78
CA GLY A 128 4.62 14.14 10.57
C GLY A 128 5.31 12.77 10.44
N SER A 129 4.59 11.72 10.07
CA SER A 129 5.16 10.38 9.91
C SER A 129 4.69 9.72 8.62
N SER A 130 5.62 9.40 7.73
CA SER A 130 5.34 8.60 6.54
C SER A 130 6.35 7.47 6.39
N VAL A 131 6.01 6.51 5.54
CA VAL A 131 6.89 5.41 5.15
C VAL A 131 7.51 5.77 3.80
N SER A 132 8.84 5.77 3.74
CA SER A 132 9.61 5.96 2.52
C SER A 132 9.98 4.61 1.91
N GLN A 133 9.73 4.44 0.61
CA GLN A 133 10.24 3.32 -0.16
C GLN A 133 11.62 3.68 -0.69
N GLN A 134 12.65 2.93 -0.27
CA GLN A 134 14.01 3.15 -0.72
C GLN A 134 14.19 2.81 -2.20
N LEU A 135 14.85 3.68 -2.92
CA LEU A 135 15.23 3.48 -4.32
C LEU A 135 16.45 2.57 -4.40
N LEU A 136 16.41 1.56 -5.27
CA LEU A 136 17.57 0.71 -5.53
C LEU A 136 18.74 1.54 -6.13
N PHE A 137 18.41 2.51 -6.96
CA PHE A 137 19.33 3.47 -7.53
C PHE A 137 18.85 4.88 -7.16
N PRO A 138 19.56 5.57 -6.25
CA PRO A 138 19.23 6.95 -5.90
C PRO A 138 19.26 7.85 -7.15
N GLU A 139 18.30 8.76 -7.24
CA GLU A 139 18.19 9.70 -8.35
C GLU A 139 18.81 11.02 -7.97
N ARG A 140 19.75 11.50 -8.79
CA ARG A 140 20.45 12.77 -8.56
C ARG A 140 19.85 13.88 -9.38
N LEU A 141 19.27 14.86 -8.71
CA LEU A 141 18.65 16.04 -9.31
C LEU A 141 19.52 17.27 -9.08
N ALA A 142 19.48 18.20 -10.05
CA ALA A 142 20.19 19.47 -9.96
C ALA A 142 19.18 20.63 -9.93
N PHE A 143 19.30 21.48 -8.93
CA PHE A 143 18.42 22.61 -8.68
C PHE A 143 19.21 23.94 -8.75
N SER A 144 18.52 25.01 -9.08
CA SER A 144 19.07 26.36 -8.92
C SER A 144 19.31 26.68 -7.44
N GLU A 145 20.12 27.66 -7.12
CA GLU A 145 20.43 28.05 -5.75
C GLU A 145 19.16 28.37 -4.94
N ASN A 146 18.19 29.04 -5.55
CA ASN A 146 16.92 29.38 -4.90
C ASN A 146 16.05 28.14 -4.63
N GLU A 147 15.96 27.22 -5.59
CA GLU A 147 15.19 25.98 -5.46
C GLU A 147 15.82 25.05 -4.41
N TYR A 148 17.16 24.98 -4.40
CA TYR A 148 17.91 24.21 -3.41
C TYR A 148 17.66 24.72 -1.99
N ALA A 149 17.76 26.05 -1.80
CA ALA A 149 17.48 26.67 -0.50
C ALA A 149 16.03 26.43 -0.05
N LEU A 150 15.07 26.50 -0.99
CA LEU A 150 13.65 26.22 -0.70
C LEU A 150 13.42 24.75 -0.34
N LEU A 151 14.10 23.81 -1.00
CA LEU A 151 14.07 22.38 -0.63
C LEU A 151 14.62 22.17 0.78
N GLU A 152 15.77 22.77 1.09
CA GLU A 152 16.42 22.67 2.40
C GLU A 152 15.54 23.24 3.53
N GLU A 153 14.90 24.39 3.29
CA GLU A 153 13.96 25.01 4.23
C GLU A 153 12.73 24.13 4.52
N ASN A 154 12.25 23.38 3.50
CA ASN A 154 11.06 22.54 3.62
C ASN A 154 11.40 21.02 3.72
N ALA A 155 12.63 20.68 4.03
CA ALA A 155 13.08 19.27 4.12
C ALA A 155 12.26 18.41 5.09
N VAL A 156 11.74 19.01 6.16
CA VAL A 156 10.88 18.32 7.15
C VAL A 156 9.53 17.96 6.53
N ASP A 157 8.94 18.84 5.71
CA ASP A 157 7.68 18.56 5.03
C ASP A 157 7.86 17.48 3.94
N PHE A 158 8.98 17.50 3.22
CA PHE A 158 9.33 16.43 2.26
C PHE A 158 9.53 15.08 2.98
N ALA A 159 10.19 15.05 4.12
CA ALA A 159 10.34 13.84 4.92
C ALA A 159 8.98 13.33 5.44
N ALA A 160 8.10 14.24 5.87
CA ALA A 160 6.74 13.92 6.29
C ALA A 160 5.88 13.32 5.15
N LEU A 161 6.15 13.70 3.90
CA LEU A 161 5.53 13.12 2.72
C LEU A 161 6.12 11.76 2.31
N GLY A 162 7.28 11.37 2.86
CA GLY A 162 7.95 10.11 2.55
C GLY A 162 9.10 10.21 1.54
N PHE A 163 9.58 11.43 1.27
CA PHE A 163 10.82 11.60 0.53
C PHE A 163 12.03 11.49 1.45
N ASP A 164 13.03 10.72 1.04
CA ASP A 164 14.34 10.66 1.67
C ASP A 164 15.33 11.40 0.76
N LEU A 165 15.69 12.63 1.15
CA LEU A 165 16.51 13.54 0.36
C LEU A 165 17.88 13.73 1.04
N GLU A 166 18.97 13.56 0.29
CA GLU A 166 20.31 13.90 0.72
C GLU A 166 20.83 15.13 -0.04
N PHE A 167 21.19 16.15 0.73
CA PHE A 167 21.71 17.40 0.19
C PHE A 167 23.24 17.29 -0.03
N CYS A 168 23.64 17.19 -1.31
CA CYS A 168 25.06 16.98 -1.68
C CYS A 168 25.86 18.28 -1.83
N GLY A 169 25.20 19.44 -1.73
CA GLY A 169 25.78 20.76 -1.98
C GLY A 169 25.89 21.11 -3.46
N GLY A 170 26.18 22.40 -3.76
CA GLY A 170 26.31 22.87 -5.12
C GLY A 170 25.03 22.77 -5.97
N GLY A 171 23.85 22.80 -5.34
CA GLY A 171 22.56 22.65 -5.99
C GLY A 171 22.17 21.20 -6.32
N ALA A 172 22.94 20.19 -5.89
CA ALA A 172 22.66 18.80 -6.13
C ALA A 172 21.95 18.14 -4.93
N VAL A 173 20.86 17.44 -5.19
CA VAL A 173 20.10 16.65 -4.21
C VAL A 173 19.97 15.22 -4.73
N GLU A 174 20.23 14.27 -3.86
CA GLU A 174 20.08 12.84 -4.13
C GLU A 174 18.80 12.33 -3.46
N VAL A 175 17.87 11.80 -4.27
CA VAL A 175 16.62 11.20 -3.81
C VAL A 175 16.89 9.73 -3.54
N LYS A 176 16.91 9.32 -2.28
CA LYS A 176 17.16 7.94 -1.84
C LYS A 176 15.89 7.14 -1.63
N GLY A 177 14.80 7.83 -1.32
CA GLY A 177 13.51 7.21 -1.08
C GLY A 177 12.35 8.10 -1.45
N VAL A 178 11.23 7.47 -1.79
CA VAL A 178 9.99 8.14 -2.22
C VAL A 178 8.77 7.46 -1.60
N PRO A 179 7.61 8.13 -1.54
CA PRO A 179 6.36 7.49 -1.17
C PRO A 179 6.01 6.33 -2.11
N ALA A 180 5.47 5.24 -1.56
CA ALA A 180 5.17 4.01 -2.32
C ALA A 180 4.17 4.22 -3.49
N ASP A 181 3.31 5.23 -3.39
CA ASP A 181 2.30 5.56 -4.41
C ASP A 181 2.84 6.36 -5.59
N ILE A 182 4.09 6.83 -5.53
CA ILE A 182 4.70 7.70 -6.54
C ILE A 182 5.55 6.87 -7.50
N PRO A 183 5.26 6.93 -8.80
CA PRO A 183 6.08 6.24 -9.81
C PRO A 183 7.45 6.90 -9.96
N HIS A 184 8.48 6.08 -10.17
CA HIS A 184 9.88 6.53 -10.28
C HIS A 184 10.11 7.52 -11.42
N ASP A 185 9.42 7.35 -12.55
CA ASP A 185 9.54 8.18 -13.75
C ASP A 185 8.92 9.58 -13.61
N THR A 186 8.34 9.89 -12.46
CA THR A 186 7.68 11.19 -12.19
C THR A 186 8.31 11.96 -11.04
N ILE A 187 9.38 11.45 -10.42
CA ILE A 187 9.98 12.00 -9.20
C ILE A 187 10.49 13.42 -9.43
N ASP A 188 11.29 13.64 -10.45
CA ASP A 188 11.85 14.93 -10.80
C ASP A 188 10.74 15.98 -10.98
N ARG A 189 9.78 15.68 -11.83
CA ARG A 189 8.64 16.55 -12.12
C ARG A 189 7.82 16.84 -10.86
N LEU A 190 7.57 15.83 -10.03
CA LEU A 190 6.79 15.99 -8.81
C LEU A 190 7.49 16.91 -7.81
N ILE A 191 8.80 16.77 -7.63
CA ILE A 191 9.57 17.64 -6.74
C ILE A 191 9.50 19.09 -7.23
N TYR A 192 9.59 19.35 -8.54
CA TYR A 192 9.42 20.69 -9.10
C TYR A 192 7.99 21.23 -8.90
N GLU A 193 6.96 20.40 -9.10
CA GLU A 193 5.56 20.81 -8.85
C GLU A 193 5.35 21.16 -7.36
N LEU A 194 5.94 20.42 -6.44
CA LEU A 194 5.90 20.69 -4.99
C LEU A 194 6.64 21.98 -4.65
N LEU A 195 7.83 22.20 -5.22
CA LEU A 195 8.59 23.44 -4.99
C LEU A 195 7.80 24.69 -5.42
N GLN A 196 7.03 24.61 -6.51
CA GLN A 196 6.18 25.72 -6.92
C GLN A 196 5.10 26.03 -5.87
N GLU A 197 4.52 25.03 -5.22
CA GLU A 197 3.55 25.25 -4.14
C GLU A 197 4.22 25.80 -2.86
N PHE A 198 5.45 25.38 -2.56
CA PHE A 198 6.22 25.94 -1.45
C PHE A 198 6.66 27.38 -1.68
N ALA A 199 6.94 27.77 -2.93
CA ALA A 199 7.34 29.12 -3.29
C ALA A 199 6.21 30.14 -3.17
N VAL A 200 4.93 29.70 -3.21
CA VAL A 200 3.78 30.60 -3.06
C VAL A 200 3.65 31.02 -1.59
N PRO A 201 3.71 32.32 -1.28
CA PRO A 201 3.47 32.80 0.07
C PRO A 201 1.99 32.58 0.42
N VAL A 202 1.74 31.62 1.28
CA VAL A 202 0.39 31.33 1.80
C VAL A 202 0.41 31.57 3.30
N ASP A 203 -0.39 32.52 3.75
CA ASP A 203 -0.46 32.91 5.16
C ASP A 203 -1.07 31.84 6.08
N VAL A 204 -1.72 30.84 5.50
CA VAL A 204 -2.41 29.77 6.24
C VAL A 204 -1.76 28.42 5.95
N GLN A 205 -1.06 27.87 6.93
CA GLN A 205 -0.41 26.55 6.81
C GLN A 205 -1.36 25.44 6.39
N ALA A 206 -2.63 25.49 6.83
CA ALA A 206 -3.64 24.50 6.44
C ALA A 206 -3.85 24.48 4.91
N LEU A 207 -3.98 25.66 4.29
CA LEU A 207 -4.17 25.76 2.84
C LEU A 207 -2.95 25.27 2.05
N ARG A 208 -1.73 25.49 2.58
CA ARG A 208 -0.50 24.96 1.97
C ARG A 208 -0.50 23.44 1.99
N ARG A 209 -0.84 22.82 3.14
CA ARG A 209 -0.94 21.36 3.27
C ARG A 209 -1.97 20.75 2.31
N GLU A 210 -3.12 21.40 2.17
CA GLU A 210 -4.17 20.96 1.21
C GLU A 210 -3.66 20.98 -0.23
N LYS A 211 -2.93 22.02 -0.63
CA LYS A 211 -2.36 22.11 -1.98
C LYS A 211 -1.29 21.05 -2.24
N ILE A 212 -0.38 20.88 -1.29
CA ILE A 212 0.68 19.85 -1.35
C ILE A 212 0.05 18.46 -1.43
N ALA A 213 -0.92 18.15 -0.56
CA ALA A 213 -1.63 16.89 -0.58
C ALA A 213 -2.35 16.65 -1.91
N ALA A 214 -2.94 17.69 -2.53
CA ALA A 214 -3.59 17.60 -3.82
C ALA A 214 -2.61 17.28 -4.98
N VAL A 215 -1.43 17.90 -4.97
CA VAL A 215 -0.36 17.62 -5.96
C VAL A 215 0.11 16.17 -5.83
N MET A 216 0.39 15.72 -4.60
CA MET A 216 0.81 14.35 -4.32
C MET A 216 -0.25 13.33 -4.75
N ALA A 217 -1.50 13.55 -4.37
CA ALA A 217 -2.62 12.67 -4.71
C ALA A 217 -2.84 12.57 -6.21
N CYS A 218 -2.77 13.69 -6.92
CA CYS A 218 -2.91 13.72 -8.37
C CYS A 218 -1.78 12.93 -9.07
N SER A 219 -0.54 13.05 -8.59
CA SER A 219 0.61 12.31 -9.11
C SER A 219 0.46 10.81 -8.86
N GLY A 220 0.17 10.40 -7.61
CA GLY A 220 -0.03 8.99 -7.24
C GLY A 220 -1.20 8.34 -7.97
N ALA A 221 -2.30 9.07 -8.18
CA ALA A 221 -3.45 8.54 -8.91
C ALA A 221 -3.20 8.32 -10.41
N ARG A 222 -2.22 9.03 -11.01
CA ARG A 222 -1.85 8.83 -12.43
C ARG A 222 -1.16 7.48 -12.67
N SER A 223 -0.50 6.93 -11.67
CA SER A 223 0.19 5.63 -11.73
C SER A 223 -0.76 4.43 -11.71
N MET A 224 -2.03 4.65 -11.38
CA MET A 224 -3.00 3.56 -11.29
C MET A 224 -3.21 2.84 -12.62
N SER A 225 -3.11 1.51 -12.60
CA SER A 225 -3.45 0.68 -13.75
C SER A 225 -4.91 0.91 -14.17
N ARG A 226 -5.17 0.89 -15.47
CA ARG A 226 -6.55 0.95 -16.00
C ARG A 226 -7.31 -0.36 -15.84
N THR A 227 -6.59 -1.44 -15.57
CA THR A 227 -7.14 -2.77 -15.28
C THR A 227 -6.82 -3.10 -13.84
N ILE A 228 -7.83 -3.16 -13.00
CA ILE A 228 -7.73 -3.59 -11.60
C ILE A 228 -8.71 -4.72 -11.37
N SER A 229 -8.45 -5.55 -10.37
CA SER A 229 -9.37 -6.62 -9.96
C SER A 229 -10.59 -6.06 -9.23
N THR A 230 -11.62 -6.87 -9.07
CA THR A 230 -12.82 -6.48 -8.31
C THR A 230 -12.48 -6.26 -6.83
N GLU A 231 -11.62 -7.11 -6.28
CA GLU A 231 -11.15 -7.02 -4.88
C GLU A 231 -10.37 -5.73 -4.62
N GLU A 232 -9.50 -5.32 -5.57
CA GLU A 232 -8.78 -4.05 -5.48
C GLU A 232 -9.75 -2.85 -5.57
N ALA A 233 -10.77 -2.93 -6.43
CA ALA A 233 -11.79 -1.90 -6.53
C ALA A 233 -12.63 -1.81 -5.26
N GLU A 234 -13.04 -2.94 -4.67
CA GLU A 234 -13.77 -2.99 -3.39
C GLU A 234 -12.95 -2.39 -2.26
N SER A 235 -11.66 -2.75 -2.15
CA SER A 235 -10.74 -2.18 -1.17
C SER A 235 -10.60 -0.67 -1.32
N LEU A 236 -10.42 -0.18 -2.55
CA LEU A 236 -10.31 1.25 -2.83
C LEU A 236 -11.59 2.01 -2.45
N LEU A 237 -12.76 1.46 -2.79
CA LEU A 237 -14.05 2.08 -2.47
C LEU A 237 -14.33 2.03 -0.95
N GLY A 238 -13.86 1.00 -0.24
CA GLY A 238 -13.88 0.94 1.22
C GLY A 238 -13.08 2.09 1.83
N GLN A 239 -11.83 2.29 1.41
CA GLN A 239 -10.99 3.41 1.85
C GLN A 239 -11.61 4.77 1.52
N LEU A 240 -12.25 4.91 0.36
CA LEU A 240 -12.95 6.14 -0.03
C LEU A 240 -14.06 6.49 0.96
N CYS A 241 -14.76 5.49 1.49
CA CYS A 241 -15.81 5.69 2.48
C CYS A 241 -15.27 6.17 3.83
N GLU A 242 -14.11 5.66 4.24
CA GLU A 242 -13.45 6.06 5.49
C GLU A 242 -13.04 7.53 5.49
N GLY A 243 -12.67 8.08 4.32
CA GLY A 243 -12.29 9.49 4.14
C GLY A 243 -13.44 10.50 4.26
N GLY A 244 -14.68 10.05 4.31
CA GLY A 244 -15.87 10.89 4.55
C GLY A 244 -16.35 11.70 3.35
N ASN A 245 -15.55 11.98 2.34
CA ASN A 245 -15.99 12.63 1.10
C ASN A 245 -15.84 11.71 -0.10
N VAL A 246 -16.91 11.04 -0.44
CA VAL A 246 -16.97 10.06 -1.53
C VAL A 246 -17.31 10.67 -2.89
N SER A 247 -17.72 11.95 -2.94
CA SER A 247 -18.36 12.51 -4.12
C SER A 247 -17.44 13.30 -5.03
N PHE A 248 -16.41 13.97 -4.46
CA PHE A 248 -15.55 14.88 -5.22
C PHE A 248 -14.07 14.72 -4.91
N THR A 249 -13.25 14.88 -5.96
CA THR A 249 -11.79 15.02 -5.80
C THR A 249 -11.45 16.36 -5.14
N PRO A 250 -10.19 16.56 -4.67
CA PRO A 250 -9.73 17.87 -4.17
C PRO A 250 -9.91 19.00 -5.20
N SER A 251 -9.81 18.67 -6.49
CA SER A 251 -10.00 19.62 -7.59
C SER A 251 -11.46 19.85 -7.98
N GLY A 252 -12.44 19.31 -7.21
CA GLY A 252 -13.87 19.49 -7.45
C GLY A 252 -14.48 18.65 -8.57
N LYS A 253 -13.75 17.63 -9.09
CA LYS A 253 -14.27 16.71 -10.09
C LYS A 253 -15.11 15.62 -9.42
N ALA A 254 -16.27 15.29 -10.00
CA ALA A 254 -17.11 14.21 -9.48
C ALA A 254 -16.35 12.86 -9.55
N VAL A 255 -16.36 12.13 -8.43
CA VAL A 255 -15.77 10.77 -8.31
C VAL A 255 -16.75 9.73 -8.85
N MET A 256 -18.05 9.94 -8.62
CA MET A 256 -19.10 9.04 -9.07
C MET A 256 -20.25 9.79 -9.71
N ALA A 257 -21.02 9.07 -10.52
CA ALA A 257 -22.26 9.54 -11.13
C ALA A 257 -23.37 8.53 -10.86
N GLU A 258 -24.54 9.00 -10.43
CA GLU A 258 -25.74 8.18 -10.29
C GLU A 258 -26.30 7.85 -11.68
N ILE A 259 -26.72 6.59 -11.86
CA ILE A 259 -27.45 6.15 -13.05
C ILE A 259 -28.90 5.90 -12.65
N THR A 260 -29.81 6.72 -13.22
CA THR A 260 -31.24 6.60 -12.97
C THR A 260 -31.89 5.58 -13.89
N LEU A 261 -32.96 4.96 -13.42
CA LEU A 261 -33.80 4.07 -14.27
C LEU A 261 -34.37 4.78 -15.49
N GLU A 262 -34.61 6.08 -15.38
CA GLU A 262 -35.10 6.90 -16.51
C GLU A 262 -34.04 7.03 -17.61
N GLU A 263 -32.79 7.26 -17.22
CA GLU A 263 -31.69 7.32 -18.19
C GLU A 263 -31.50 5.98 -18.89
N ILE A 264 -31.57 4.87 -18.15
CA ILE A 264 -31.49 3.52 -18.73
C ILE A 264 -32.67 3.32 -19.71
N ARG A 265 -33.89 3.64 -19.30
CA ARG A 265 -35.09 3.51 -20.15
C ARG A 265 -34.96 4.35 -21.43
N ASN A 266 -34.51 5.59 -21.32
CA ASN A 266 -34.34 6.49 -22.47
C ASN A 266 -33.26 6.00 -23.46
N LYS A 267 -32.29 5.19 -22.99
CA LYS A 267 -31.28 4.60 -23.86
C LYS A 267 -31.70 3.28 -24.50
N LEU A 268 -32.66 2.59 -23.89
CA LEU A 268 -33.18 1.32 -24.43
C LEU A 268 -34.34 1.49 -25.44
N GLY A 269 -34.92 2.68 -25.56
CA GLY A 269 -35.99 3.03 -26.51
C GLY A 269 -37.33 3.13 -25.82
#